data_937afe8ab311c15ee2bdb45be63c548f
#
_entry.id   937afe8ab311c15ee2bdb45be63c548f
#
_cell.length_a   1.000
_cell.length_b   1.000
_cell.length_c   1.000
_cell.angle_alpha   90.00
_cell.angle_beta   90.00
_cell.angle_gamma   90.00
#
_symmetry.space_group_name_H-M   'P 1'
#
loop_
_entity.id
_entity.type
_entity.pdbx_description
1 polymer ?
#
loop_
_entity_poly.entity_id
_entity_poly.type
_entity_poly.pdbx_seq_one_letter_code
_entity_poly.pdbx_strand_id
1 'polypeptide(L)'
;MKQLILLAITFVIGQSTFGQNDPVIMTIDDKEITKTEFLQIYLKNNNDPKYDKASLDEYVELFTKFKLKVAEAEALGYDTIPKLIKELNGYTKQLALPYLVDSLKMDDLVKEAYFRTKNEVRTSHILIKVSPKAKPSDTLAAYNRIIALKERIEKGEAFEKVAKEASQDPSAANNGGDLGYFTAFQMLYQFEDPAFKTNVGAITMPFRTRYGYHILKVTDKRKARGSIETAHIMIAARDTDGSEAMEDSRNKANEIYQLLNDGADFEALVEKYSDDPSSVNKGGRLPTFGTGTTTRMVPEFEDVAFALKNDGDYSEPVKTPYGFHIVKRLKWMDVPAFEAMEENLASRVAKDERSKQTQNSFVLKLKEAYGFKDKSKKRLNWFYENLDSTFFQGKFNANEIPKDKPMFVMNKRKFTTKEFGKYLETYHRGLKSEGSMNPIIDQHYKSWEKQAILDYEESMLAGKYPAFKALITEYHDGILLYEVMSDLVWNKAMKDTVGLKEFHSSRKSNYIWGTRYDSDVFECYSKEAAREVYNLLNSEAA
;
A
#
# COMPACT_ATOMS: atom_id res chain seq x y z
N MET A 1 14.92 -13.62 -5.21
CA MET A 1 14.94 -13.60 -3.73
C MET A 1 14.72 -12.16 -3.30
N LYS A 2 13.48 -11.83 -2.92
CA LYS A 2 13.09 -10.47 -2.46
C LYS A 2 12.43 -10.68 -1.11
N GLN A 3 13.20 -10.65 -0.05
CA GLN A 3 12.65 -10.42 1.30
C GLN A 3 13.16 -9.05 1.75
N LEU A 4 12.34 -8.04 1.59
CA LEU A 4 12.47 -6.78 2.30
C LEU A 4 12.08 -7.06 3.75
N ILE A 5 13.07 -7.16 4.62
CA ILE A 5 12.86 -7.18 6.07
C ILE A 5 12.52 -5.76 6.48
N LEU A 6 11.24 -5.53 6.76
CA LEU A 6 10.77 -4.35 7.48
C LEU A 6 11.15 -4.56 8.96
N LEU A 7 12.27 -4.00 9.39
CA LEU A 7 12.63 -3.96 10.81
C LEU A 7 11.82 -2.83 11.46
N ALA A 8 10.88 -3.21 12.33
CA ALA A 8 10.24 -2.29 13.26
C ALA A 8 11.30 -1.78 14.23
N ILE A 9 11.68 -0.50 14.10
CA ILE A 9 12.54 0.18 15.07
C ILE A 9 11.63 0.72 16.16
N THR A 10 11.59 0.01 17.28
CA THR A 10 11.05 0.53 18.54
C THR A 10 11.96 1.67 19.01
N PHE A 11 11.50 2.90 18.86
CA PHE A 11 12.24 4.10 19.24
C PHE A 11 12.06 4.30 20.75
N VAL A 12 13.01 3.79 21.53
CA VAL A 12 13.19 4.23 22.92
C VAL A 12 13.85 5.61 22.85
N ILE A 13 13.08 6.65 23.12
CA ILE A 13 13.59 8.03 23.31
C ILE A 13 14.31 8.07 24.65
N GLY A 14 15.56 7.64 24.65
CA GLY A 14 16.52 8.03 25.67
C GLY A 14 17.05 9.42 25.30
N GLN A 15 16.65 10.46 26.00
CA GLN A 15 17.33 11.76 25.95
C GLN A 15 18.75 11.59 26.49
N SER A 16 19.67 11.25 25.59
CA SER A 16 21.10 11.34 25.89
C SER A 16 21.59 12.68 25.35
N THR A 17 21.98 13.55 26.25
CA THR A 17 22.72 14.78 26.00
C THR A 17 24.04 14.41 25.31
N PHE A 18 24.07 14.42 23.98
CA PHE A 18 25.29 14.26 23.18
C PHE A 18 26.03 15.59 23.11
N GLY A 19 26.91 15.78 24.10
CA GLY A 19 27.93 16.81 24.16
C GLY A 19 29.29 16.23 24.54
N GLN A 20 29.57 14.96 24.17
CA GLN A 20 30.90 14.38 24.29
C GLN A 20 31.41 14.01 22.90
N ASN A 21 32.67 14.39 22.61
CA ASN A 21 33.37 14.05 21.39
C ASN A 21 33.29 12.53 21.15
N ASP A 22 32.66 12.13 20.02
CA ASP A 22 32.67 10.74 19.57
C ASP A 22 34.10 10.38 19.20
N PRO A 23 34.78 9.46 19.92
CA PRO A 23 36.20 9.24 19.74
C PRO A 23 36.49 8.69 18.34
N VAL A 24 37.44 9.29 17.67
CA VAL A 24 38.02 8.78 16.42
C VAL A 24 38.81 7.53 16.74
N ILE A 25 38.47 6.41 16.12
CA ILE A 25 39.13 5.11 16.32
C ILE A 25 40.05 4.72 15.16
N MET A 26 39.87 5.35 13.99
CA MET A 26 40.61 5.06 12.79
C MET A 26 40.61 6.28 11.87
N THR A 27 41.66 6.46 11.11
CA THR A 27 41.73 7.47 10.04
C THR A 27 42.21 6.77 8.75
N ILE A 28 41.50 7.01 7.65
CA ILE A 28 41.86 6.52 6.32
C ILE A 28 41.94 7.75 5.42
N ASP A 29 43.09 8.04 4.89
CA ASP A 29 43.44 9.32 4.28
C ASP A 29 43.06 10.48 5.22
N ASP A 30 42.21 11.41 4.77
CA ASP A 30 41.74 12.53 5.55
C ASP A 30 40.38 12.27 6.26
N LYS A 31 39.84 11.05 6.20
CA LYS A 31 38.55 10.68 6.78
C LYS A 31 38.71 10.05 8.16
N GLU A 32 38.10 10.70 9.13
CA GLU A 32 38.00 10.20 10.49
C GLU A 32 36.81 9.26 10.62
N ILE A 33 37.03 8.07 11.17
CA ILE A 33 36.01 7.06 11.47
C ILE A 33 35.85 7.03 12.99
N THR A 34 34.62 7.25 13.44
CA THR A 34 34.31 7.34 14.86
C THR A 34 33.93 5.99 15.44
N LYS A 35 34.00 5.90 16.77
CA LYS A 35 33.54 4.72 17.53
C LYS A 35 32.06 4.43 17.25
N THR A 36 31.23 5.45 17.16
CA THR A 36 29.79 5.30 16.89
C THR A 36 29.54 4.69 15.52
N GLU A 37 30.24 5.16 14.48
CA GLU A 37 30.15 4.60 13.14
C GLU A 37 30.55 3.12 13.11
N PHE A 38 31.66 2.77 13.71
CA PHE A 38 32.11 1.37 13.82
C PHE A 38 31.08 0.50 14.54
N LEU A 39 30.62 0.93 15.71
CA LEU A 39 29.66 0.16 16.51
C LEU A 39 28.32 -0.04 15.81
N GLN A 40 27.83 0.94 15.07
CA GLN A 40 26.59 0.82 14.31
C GLN A 40 26.68 -0.30 13.27
N ILE A 41 27.79 -0.37 12.52
CA ILE A 41 28.02 -1.41 11.52
C ILE A 41 28.28 -2.76 12.18
N TYR A 42 29.05 -2.78 13.27
CA TYR A 42 29.35 -4.00 14.03
C TYR A 42 28.08 -4.65 14.58
N LEU A 43 27.24 -3.88 15.26
CA LEU A 43 26.02 -4.37 15.90
C LEU A 43 24.96 -4.82 14.87
N LYS A 44 24.90 -4.14 13.74
CA LYS A 44 23.96 -4.51 12.67
C LYS A 44 24.32 -5.84 12.00
N ASN A 45 25.61 -6.11 11.85
CA ASN A 45 26.10 -7.29 11.16
C ASN A 45 26.28 -8.51 12.07
N ASN A 46 26.14 -8.34 13.39
CA ASN A 46 26.29 -9.41 14.37
C ASN A 46 25.04 -9.56 15.22
N ASN A 47 24.30 -10.65 15.04
CA ASN A 47 23.11 -10.95 15.85
C ASN A 47 23.44 -11.27 17.32
N ASP A 48 24.68 -11.72 17.60
CA ASP A 48 25.21 -12.00 18.94
C ASP A 48 26.60 -11.37 19.05
N PRO A 49 26.69 -10.03 19.28
CA PRO A 49 27.94 -9.30 19.26
C PRO A 49 28.84 -9.68 20.44
N LYS A 50 30.06 -10.15 20.14
CA LYS A 50 31.07 -10.49 21.12
C LYS A 50 32.05 -9.33 21.28
N TYR A 51 32.37 -9.01 22.55
CA TYR A 51 33.23 -7.88 22.88
C TYR A 51 34.59 -8.33 23.43
N ASP A 52 34.94 -9.61 23.24
CA ASP A 52 36.28 -10.07 23.53
C ASP A 52 37.28 -9.54 22.50
N LYS A 53 38.57 -9.47 22.91
CA LYS A 53 39.61 -8.86 22.08
C LYS A 53 39.79 -9.56 20.74
N ALA A 54 39.75 -10.89 20.70
CA ALA A 54 39.97 -11.65 19.47
C ALA A 54 38.88 -11.40 18.43
N SER A 55 37.60 -11.43 18.85
CA SER A 55 36.46 -11.16 17.96
C SER A 55 36.47 -9.71 17.46
N LEU A 56 36.83 -8.75 18.32
CA LEU A 56 36.94 -7.36 17.91
C LEU A 56 38.14 -7.13 16.96
N ASP A 57 39.29 -7.73 17.21
CA ASP A 57 40.47 -7.60 16.33
C ASP A 57 40.16 -8.17 14.92
N GLU A 58 39.52 -9.32 14.84
CA GLU A 58 39.09 -9.92 13.56
C GLU A 58 38.12 -8.99 12.82
N TYR A 59 37.12 -8.44 13.54
CA TYR A 59 36.15 -7.55 12.90
C TYR A 59 36.75 -6.20 12.48
N VAL A 60 37.70 -5.66 13.26
CA VAL A 60 38.44 -4.43 12.90
C VAL A 60 39.22 -4.64 11.61
N GLU A 61 39.85 -5.82 11.40
CA GLU A 61 40.54 -6.13 10.16
C GLU A 61 39.57 -6.15 8.96
N LEU A 62 38.42 -6.80 9.10
CA LEU A 62 37.36 -6.82 8.07
C LEU A 62 36.83 -5.41 7.77
N PHE A 63 36.57 -4.66 8.81
CA PHE A 63 36.08 -3.29 8.70
C PHE A 63 37.08 -2.36 8.03
N THR A 64 38.37 -2.49 8.37
CA THR A 64 39.47 -1.73 7.73
C THR A 64 39.52 -2.04 6.25
N LYS A 65 39.50 -3.33 5.87
CA LYS A 65 39.47 -3.74 4.44
C LYS A 65 38.26 -3.22 3.70
N PHE A 66 37.11 -3.19 4.35
CA PHE A 66 35.89 -2.60 3.80
C PHE A 66 36.09 -1.10 3.51
N LYS A 67 36.53 -0.33 4.50
CA LYS A 67 36.74 1.12 4.35
C LYS A 67 37.83 1.48 3.36
N LEU A 68 38.90 0.70 3.28
CA LEU A 68 39.95 0.88 2.25
C LEU A 68 39.41 0.70 0.84
N LYS A 69 38.52 -0.29 0.62
CA LYS A 69 37.92 -0.50 -0.70
C LYS A 69 36.97 0.65 -1.07
N VAL A 70 36.27 1.22 -0.09
CA VAL A 70 35.41 2.41 -0.31
C VAL A 70 36.28 3.62 -0.67
N ALA A 71 37.37 3.83 0.05
CA ALA A 71 38.31 4.92 -0.25
C ALA A 71 38.94 4.78 -1.66
N GLU A 72 39.33 3.58 -2.07
CA GLU A 72 39.80 3.30 -3.43
C GLU A 72 38.72 3.60 -4.48
N ALA A 73 37.44 3.21 -4.21
CA ALA A 73 36.35 3.51 -5.12
C ALA A 73 36.14 5.02 -5.30
N GLU A 74 36.21 5.80 -4.22
CA GLU A 74 36.14 7.26 -4.28
C GLU A 74 37.34 7.86 -5.04
N ALA A 75 38.58 7.38 -4.75
CA ALA A 75 39.77 7.84 -5.47
C ALA A 75 39.70 7.56 -6.98
N LEU A 76 39.04 6.48 -7.38
CA LEU A 76 38.75 6.15 -8.78
C LEU A 76 37.54 6.91 -9.35
N GLY A 77 36.83 7.72 -8.56
CA GLY A 77 35.71 8.57 -8.99
C GLY A 77 34.38 7.85 -9.15
N TYR A 78 34.18 6.67 -8.55
CA TYR A 78 32.90 5.94 -8.61
C TYR A 78 31.76 6.74 -7.97
N ASP A 79 32.03 7.53 -6.94
CA ASP A 79 31.07 8.45 -6.29
C ASP A 79 30.56 9.57 -7.20
N THR A 80 31.25 9.83 -8.32
CA THR A 80 30.86 10.85 -9.33
C THR A 80 30.06 10.27 -10.49
N ILE A 81 29.90 8.94 -10.57
CA ILE A 81 29.16 8.28 -11.66
C ILE A 81 27.66 8.59 -11.58
N PRO A 82 27.05 9.20 -12.63
CA PRO A 82 25.66 9.63 -12.58
C PRO A 82 24.65 8.52 -12.24
N LYS A 83 24.91 7.29 -12.69
CA LYS A 83 24.08 6.12 -12.36
C LYS A 83 24.07 5.84 -10.87
N LEU A 84 25.24 5.84 -10.20
CA LEU A 84 25.39 5.53 -8.78
C LEU A 84 24.83 6.66 -7.92
N ILE A 85 25.06 7.92 -8.30
CA ILE A 85 24.44 9.09 -7.66
C ILE A 85 22.91 8.99 -7.70
N LYS A 86 22.36 8.61 -8.86
CA LYS A 86 20.90 8.44 -9.01
C LYS A 86 20.37 7.30 -8.13
N GLU A 87 21.09 6.22 -8.04
CA GLU A 87 20.75 5.08 -7.22
C GLU A 87 20.75 5.45 -5.73
N LEU A 88 21.82 6.06 -5.24
CA LEU A 88 21.93 6.54 -3.85
C LEU A 88 20.81 7.55 -3.52
N ASN A 89 20.53 8.50 -4.40
CA ASN A 89 19.44 9.45 -4.23
C ASN A 89 18.07 8.74 -4.15
N GLY A 90 17.89 7.65 -4.89
CA GLY A 90 16.70 6.81 -4.81
C GLY A 90 16.53 6.17 -3.43
N TYR A 91 17.59 5.59 -2.87
CA TYR A 91 17.59 5.02 -1.52
C TYR A 91 17.41 6.10 -0.46
N THR A 92 18.12 7.23 -0.57
CA THR A 92 17.97 8.36 0.36
C THR A 92 16.52 8.81 0.47
N LYS A 93 15.82 8.97 -0.65
CA LYS A 93 14.39 9.33 -0.65
C LYS A 93 13.52 8.29 0.04
N GLN A 94 13.77 7.00 -0.19
CA GLN A 94 13.01 5.94 0.48
C GLN A 94 13.24 5.94 1.99
N LEU A 95 14.48 6.09 2.42
CA LEU A 95 14.87 6.14 3.83
C LEU A 95 14.38 7.40 4.54
N ALA A 96 14.18 8.51 3.80
CA ALA A 96 13.66 9.76 4.35
C ALA A 96 12.16 9.70 4.67
N LEU A 97 11.37 8.82 4.02
CA LEU A 97 9.91 8.81 4.15
C LEU A 97 9.39 8.78 5.60
N PRO A 98 9.94 7.96 6.53
CA PRO A 98 9.49 7.96 7.92
C PRO A 98 9.75 9.28 8.67
N TYR A 99 10.74 10.05 8.23
CA TYR A 99 11.11 11.34 8.83
C TYR A 99 10.32 12.52 8.26
N LEU A 100 9.65 12.34 7.12
CA LEU A 100 8.91 13.37 6.39
C LEU A 100 7.40 13.31 6.63
N VAL A 101 7.00 12.77 7.79
CA VAL A 101 5.60 12.66 8.21
C VAL A 101 5.42 13.20 9.62
N ASP A 102 4.21 13.67 9.91
CA ASP A 102 3.82 14.02 11.26
C ASP A 102 3.47 12.75 12.05
N SER A 103 4.38 12.30 12.92
CA SER A 103 4.19 11.08 13.71
C SER A 103 2.97 11.16 14.63
N LEU A 104 2.74 12.30 15.29
CA LEU A 104 1.55 12.49 16.14
C LEU A 104 0.26 12.35 15.33
N LYS A 105 0.23 12.94 14.13
CA LYS A 105 -0.91 12.79 13.23
C LYS A 105 -1.05 11.37 12.70
N MET A 106 0.05 10.64 12.50
CA MET A 106 0.03 9.24 12.12
C MET A 106 -0.59 8.40 13.24
N ASP A 107 -0.17 8.58 14.49
CA ASP A 107 -0.72 7.88 15.65
C ASP A 107 -2.22 8.15 15.82
N ASP A 108 -2.66 9.39 15.63
CA ASP A 108 -4.08 9.74 15.62
C ASP A 108 -4.86 8.99 14.55
N LEU A 109 -4.31 8.89 13.33
CA LEU A 109 -4.95 8.17 12.23
C LEU A 109 -4.98 6.65 12.45
N VAL A 110 -3.97 6.09 13.11
CA VAL A 110 -3.95 4.68 13.49
C VAL A 110 -5.02 4.39 14.55
N LYS A 111 -5.12 5.24 15.58
CA LYS A 111 -6.18 5.16 16.60
C LYS A 111 -7.58 5.35 16.01
N GLU A 112 -7.73 6.30 15.09
CA GLU A 112 -8.98 6.52 14.34
C GLU A 112 -9.35 5.27 13.53
N ALA A 113 -8.38 4.66 12.83
CA ALA A 113 -8.61 3.45 12.05
C ALA A 113 -9.02 2.28 12.95
N TYR A 114 -8.40 2.13 14.13
CA TYR A 114 -8.81 1.13 15.11
C TYR A 114 -10.23 1.38 15.62
N PHE A 115 -10.54 2.62 16.01
CA PHE A 115 -11.91 2.97 16.42
C PHE A 115 -12.93 2.60 15.34
N ARG A 116 -12.64 2.94 14.06
CA ARG A 116 -13.50 2.62 12.92
C ARG A 116 -13.53 1.13 12.58
N THR A 117 -12.53 0.35 12.99
CA THR A 117 -12.54 -1.12 12.88
C THR A 117 -13.45 -1.75 13.94
N LYS A 118 -13.50 -1.17 15.15
CA LYS A 118 -14.39 -1.62 16.25
C LYS A 118 -15.83 -1.14 16.13
N ASN A 119 -16.14 -0.29 15.16
CA ASN A 119 -17.47 0.26 14.95
C ASN A 119 -17.85 0.16 13.47
N GLU A 120 -19.08 -0.17 13.21
CA GLU A 120 -19.67 -0.25 11.87
C GLU A 120 -20.61 0.91 11.66
N VAL A 121 -20.62 1.45 10.46
CA VAL A 121 -21.55 2.47 10.00
C VAL A 121 -22.30 1.97 8.78
N ARG A 122 -23.64 2.11 8.78
CA ARG A 122 -24.51 1.84 7.63
C ARG A 122 -24.90 3.13 6.98
N THR A 123 -24.76 3.21 5.66
CA THR A 123 -25.10 4.42 4.91
C THR A 123 -25.83 4.10 3.63
N SER A 124 -26.72 5.03 3.24
CA SER A 124 -27.17 5.11 1.85
C SER A 124 -26.50 6.31 1.17
N HIS A 125 -26.17 6.20 -0.12
CA HIS A 125 -25.51 7.28 -0.86
C HIS A 125 -26.13 7.58 -2.22
N ILE A 126 -25.88 8.80 -2.70
CA ILE A 126 -26.16 9.23 -4.07
C ILE A 126 -24.86 9.73 -4.69
N LEU A 127 -24.55 9.28 -5.90
CA LEU A 127 -23.36 9.69 -6.68
C LEU A 127 -23.78 10.46 -7.92
N ILE A 128 -23.15 11.61 -8.14
CA ILE A 128 -23.09 12.29 -9.43
C ILE A 128 -21.68 12.21 -9.95
N LYS A 129 -21.47 11.42 -11.01
CA LYS A 129 -20.14 11.16 -11.58
C LYS A 129 -19.55 12.44 -12.18
N VAL A 130 -18.29 12.68 -11.86
CA VAL A 130 -17.48 13.70 -12.51
C VAL A 130 -16.01 13.27 -12.47
N SER A 131 -15.36 13.30 -13.61
CA SER A 131 -13.94 12.92 -13.72
C SER A 131 -13.06 13.81 -12.84
N PRO A 132 -12.00 13.29 -12.22
CA PRO A 132 -10.99 14.11 -11.56
C PRO A 132 -10.37 15.18 -12.47
N LYS A 133 -10.37 14.93 -13.80
CA LYS A 133 -9.84 15.83 -14.84
C LYS A 133 -10.94 16.62 -15.57
N ALA A 134 -12.18 16.63 -15.06
CA ALA A 134 -13.29 17.36 -15.67
C ALA A 134 -13.04 18.87 -15.64
N LYS A 135 -13.62 19.58 -16.62
CA LYS A 135 -13.59 21.04 -16.69
C LYS A 135 -14.26 21.66 -15.45
N PRO A 136 -13.86 22.85 -15.04
CA PRO A 136 -14.50 23.56 -13.92
C PRO A 136 -16.03 23.68 -14.07
N SER A 137 -16.52 23.95 -15.29
CA SER A 137 -17.96 24.02 -15.61
C SER A 137 -18.68 22.70 -15.30
N ASP A 138 -18.12 21.56 -15.71
CA ASP A 138 -18.72 20.24 -15.50
C ASP A 138 -18.70 19.85 -14.02
N THR A 139 -17.60 20.23 -13.35
CA THR A 139 -17.45 20.06 -11.90
C THR A 139 -18.51 20.87 -11.14
N LEU A 140 -18.75 22.14 -11.53
CA LEU A 140 -19.76 23.00 -10.94
C LEU A 140 -21.18 22.47 -11.24
N ALA A 141 -21.45 22.03 -12.47
CA ALA A 141 -22.72 21.43 -12.85
C ALA A 141 -23.04 20.18 -12.02
N ALA A 142 -22.05 19.29 -11.83
CA ALA A 142 -22.21 18.09 -10.99
C ALA A 142 -22.45 18.46 -9.51
N TYR A 143 -21.74 19.48 -9.00
CA TYR A 143 -21.95 19.97 -7.65
C TYR A 143 -23.34 20.57 -7.46
N ASN A 144 -23.82 21.42 -8.38
CA ASN A 144 -25.15 22.01 -8.31
C ASN A 144 -26.24 20.92 -8.40
N ARG A 145 -26.01 19.89 -9.23
CA ARG A 145 -26.95 18.76 -9.33
C ARG A 145 -27.06 17.99 -8.02
N ILE A 146 -25.95 17.66 -7.36
CA ILE A 146 -25.99 16.91 -6.08
C ILE A 146 -26.61 17.76 -4.96
N ILE A 147 -26.42 19.08 -4.94
CA ILE A 147 -27.07 20.01 -4.02
C ILE A 147 -28.61 19.98 -4.23
N ALA A 148 -29.07 20.08 -5.47
CA ALA A 148 -30.50 20.02 -5.77
C ALA A 148 -31.13 18.68 -5.31
N LEU A 149 -30.42 17.55 -5.44
CA LEU A 149 -30.90 16.27 -4.92
C LEU A 149 -30.97 16.25 -3.38
N LYS A 150 -29.96 16.84 -2.72
CA LYS A 150 -29.96 17.00 -1.26
C LYS A 150 -31.18 17.81 -0.80
N GLU A 151 -31.46 18.93 -1.45
CA GLU A 151 -32.62 19.78 -1.14
C GLU A 151 -33.96 19.05 -1.32
N ARG A 152 -34.12 18.20 -2.34
CA ARG A 152 -35.30 17.34 -2.51
C ARG A 152 -35.55 16.47 -1.29
N ILE A 153 -34.47 15.84 -0.79
CA ILE A 153 -34.54 14.95 0.37
C ILE A 153 -34.84 15.75 1.65
N GLU A 154 -34.23 16.93 1.82
CA GLU A 154 -34.50 17.81 2.96
C GLU A 154 -35.92 18.37 2.97
N LYS A 155 -36.58 18.45 1.80
CA LYS A 155 -38.00 18.80 1.66
C LYS A 155 -38.94 17.61 1.88
N GLY A 156 -38.41 16.44 2.23
CA GLY A 156 -39.21 15.28 2.64
C GLY A 156 -39.31 14.15 1.62
N GLU A 157 -38.65 14.22 0.45
CA GLU A 157 -38.61 13.06 -0.44
C GLU A 157 -37.76 11.93 0.18
N ALA A 158 -38.24 10.70 0.03
CA ALA A 158 -37.50 9.54 0.53
C ALA A 158 -36.14 9.40 -0.16
N PHE A 159 -35.06 9.24 0.63
CA PHE A 159 -33.69 9.12 0.13
C PHE A 159 -33.56 8.01 -0.92
N GLU A 160 -34.13 6.84 -0.62
CA GLU A 160 -34.13 5.68 -1.51
C GLU A 160 -34.76 5.99 -2.88
N LYS A 161 -35.89 6.71 -2.90
CA LYS A 161 -36.59 7.12 -4.13
C LYS A 161 -35.68 8.02 -4.97
N VAL A 162 -35.09 9.06 -4.35
CA VAL A 162 -34.20 9.98 -5.04
C VAL A 162 -32.92 9.27 -5.53
N ALA A 163 -32.40 8.29 -4.75
CA ALA A 163 -31.25 7.49 -5.14
C ALA A 163 -31.54 6.63 -6.36
N LYS A 164 -32.69 5.92 -6.39
CA LYS A 164 -33.12 5.11 -7.55
C LYS A 164 -33.30 5.94 -8.82
N GLU A 165 -33.86 7.15 -8.69
CA GLU A 165 -34.15 8.03 -9.83
C GLU A 165 -32.89 8.74 -10.38
N ALA A 166 -31.96 9.17 -9.53
CA ALA A 166 -30.98 10.18 -9.90
C ALA A 166 -29.52 9.79 -9.64
N SER A 167 -29.25 8.77 -8.82
CA SER A 167 -27.89 8.32 -8.56
C SER A 167 -27.28 7.70 -9.81
N GLN A 168 -26.01 8.02 -10.05
CA GLN A 168 -25.22 7.42 -11.12
C GLN A 168 -24.37 6.24 -10.63
N ASP A 169 -24.58 5.80 -9.38
CA ASP A 169 -24.08 4.50 -8.92
C ASP A 169 -24.98 3.40 -9.49
N PRO A 170 -24.41 2.41 -10.22
CA PRO A 170 -25.23 1.35 -10.84
C PRO A 170 -26.04 0.53 -9.84
N SER A 171 -25.57 0.37 -8.60
CA SER A 171 -26.26 -0.40 -7.57
C SER A 171 -27.51 0.29 -7.03
N ALA A 172 -27.56 1.61 -7.12
CA ALA A 172 -28.64 2.41 -6.53
C ALA A 172 -30.03 2.10 -7.11
N ALA A 173 -30.10 1.65 -8.36
CA ALA A 173 -31.37 1.24 -8.99
C ALA A 173 -32.04 0.08 -8.22
N ASN A 174 -31.25 -0.83 -7.69
CA ASN A 174 -31.72 -2.02 -6.98
C ASN A 174 -31.82 -1.78 -5.47
N ASN A 175 -30.76 -1.21 -4.84
CA ASN A 175 -30.65 -1.11 -3.40
C ASN A 175 -31.05 0.27 -2.83
N GLY A 176 -31.51 1.22 -3.66
CA GLY A 176 -31.86 2.56 -3.19
C GLY A 176 -30.68 3.35 -2.63
N GLY A 177 -29.48 2.96 -3.01
CA GLY A 177 -28.22 3.55 -2.54
C GLY A 177 -27.70 2.97 -1.23
N ASP A 178 -28.35 1.98 -0.61
CA ASP A 178 -27.89 1.34 0.62
C ASP A 178 -26.61 0.52 0.38
N LEU A 179 -25.55 0.85 1.11
CA LEU A 179 -24.25 0.19 1.02
C LEU A 179 -24.04 -0.86 2.12
N GLY A 180 -25.02 -1.04 3.00
CA GLY A 180 -24.87 -1.87 4.18
C GLY A 180 -23.86 -1.30 5.19
N TYR A 181 -23.46 -2.14 6.14
CA TYR A 181 -22.46 -1.77 7.13
C TYR A 181 -21.04 -1.90 6.57
N PHE A 182 -20.17 -0.99 6.99
CA PHE A 182 -18.75 -1.05 6.68
C PHE A 182 -17.90 -0.48 7.82
N THR A 183 -16.63 -0.85 7.84
CA THR A 183 -15.61 -0.43 8.80
C THR A 183 -14.46 0.30 8.11
N ALA A 184 -13.38 0.58 8.84
CA ALA A 184 -12.17 1.19 8.29
C ALA A 184 -11.63 0.44 7.05
N PHE A 185 -11.12 1.17 6.07
CA PHE A 185 -10.47 0.69 4.84
C PHE A 185 -11.36 -0.09 3.86
N GLN A 186 -12.66 -0.15 4.05
CA GLN A 186 -13.59 -0.79 3.12
C GLN A 186 -14.13 0.19 2.07
N MET A 187 -14.05 1.49 2.37
CA MET A 187 -14.39 2.58 1.47
C MET A 187 -13.18 3.51 1.27
N LEU A 188 -13.23 4.36 0.24
CA LEU A 188 -12.24 5.44 0.12
C LEU A 188 -12.29 6.32 1.37
N TYR A 189 -11.16 6.77 1.86
CA TYR A 189 -11.10 7.58 3.07
C TYR A 189 -11.97 8.85 2.98
N GLN A 190 -12.02 9.49 1.80
CA GLN A 190 -12.91 10.65 1.57
C GLN A 190 -14.41 10.31 1.69
N PHE A 191 -14.78 9.03 1.58
CA PHE A 191 -16.15 8.55 1.80
C PHE A 191 -16.33 8.06 3.24
N GLU A 192 -15.36 7.32 3.75
CA GLU A 192 -15.35 6.77 5.10
C GLU A 192 -15.45 7.88 6.17
N ASP A 193 -14.64 8.93 6.02
CA ASP A 193 -14.55 10.01 7.01
C ASP A 193 -15.88 10.75 7.24
N PRO A 194 -16.59 11.22 6.21
CA PRO A 194 -17.92 11.79 6.39
C PRO A 194 -18.93 10.80 6.98
N ALA A 195 -18.86 9.51 6.62
CA ALA A 195 -19.77 8.50 7.14
C ALA A 195 -19.64 8.33 8.66
N PHE A 196 -18.42 8.22 9.17
CA PHE A 196 -18.18 8.08 10.60
C PHE A 196 -18.44 9.36 11.40
N LYS A 197 -18.23 10.54 10.80
CA LYS A 197 -18.44 11.85 11.46
C LYS A 197 -19.89 12.31 11.50
N THR A 198 -20.72 11.83 10.58
CA THR A 198 -22.14 12.25 10.49
C THR A 198 -22.99 11.46 11.47
N ASN A 199 -23.94 12.11 12.13
CA ASN A 199 -24.86 11.47 13.07
C ASN A 199 -25.88 10.57 12.34
N VAL A 200 -26.38 9.55 13.04
CA VAL A 200 -27.47 8.69 12.54
C VAL A 200 -28.69 9.55 12.19
N GLY A 201 -29.31 9.28 11.05
CA GLY A 201 -30.43 10.03 10.48
C GLY A 201 -30.03 11.25 9.65
N ALA A 202 -28.82 11.79 9.82
CA ALA A 202 -28.37 12.99 9.12
C ALA A 202 -27.81 12.71 7.72
N ILE A 203 -27.85 13.75 6.88
CA ILE A 203 -27.31 13.74 5.52
C ILE A 203 -26.08 14.66 5.48
N THR A 204 -25.02 14.21 4.83
CA THR A 204 -23.81 15.02 4.68
C THR A 204 -24.00 16.21 3.75
N MET A 205 -23.13 17.22 3.87
CA MET A 205 -22.86 18.12 2.75
C MET A 205 -22.21 17.32 1.60
N PRO A 206 -22.36 17.80 0.34
CA PRO A 206 -21.67 17.18 -0.77
C PRO A 206 -20.15 17.11 -0.55
N PHE A 207 -19.57 15.95 -0.77
CA PHE A 207 -18.11 15.76 -0.74
C PHE A 207 -17.64 15.05 -2.01
N ARG A 208 -16.38 15.21 -2.33
CA ARG A 208 -15.82 14.72 -3.59
C ARG A 208 -14.88 13.54 -3.37
N THR A 209 -15.03 12.53 -4.22
CA THR A 209 -14.06 11.45 -4.40
C THR A 209 -13.54 11.44 -5.84
N ARG A 210 -12.68 10.48 -6.17
CA ARG A 210 -12.25 10.27 -7.56
C ARG A 210 -13.38 9.89 -8.53
N TYR A 211 -14.52 9.44 -8.01
CA TYR A 211 -15.68 9.05 -8.82
C TYR A 211 -16.63 10.22 -9.10
N GLY A 212 -16.66 11.22 -8.25
CA GLY A 212 -17.57 12.35 -8.39
C GLY A 212 -17.96 12.95 -7.06
N TYR A 213 -19.12 13.65 -7.05
CA TYR A 213 -19.73 14.19 -5.85
C TYR A 213 -20.71 13.20 -5.24
N HIS A 214 -20.65 13.09 -3.92
CA HIS A 214 -21.50 12.24 -3.12
C HIS A 214 -22.26 13.05 -2.07
N ILE A 215 -23.46 12.62 -1.74
CA ILE A 215 -24.11 12.83 -0.45
C ILE A 215 -24.39 11.45 0.15
N LEU A 216 -24.31 11.33 1.45
CA LEU A 216 -24.70 10.11 2.14
C LEU A 216 -25.62 10.43 3.32
N LYS A 217 -26.53 9.50 3.60
CA LYS A 217 -27.35 9.46 4.81
C LYS A 217 -26.82 8.32 5.69
N VAL A 218 -26.45 8.62 6.92
CA VAL A 218 -26.13 7.59 7.91
C VAL A 218 -27.43 7.01 8.45
N THR A 219 -27.65 5.72 8.24
CA THR A 219 -28.88 5.05 8.64
C THR A 219 -28.74 4.36 9.98
N ASP A 220 -27.53 3.86 10.31
CA ASP A 220 -27.26 3.23 11.60
C ASP A 220 -25.76 3.24 11.93
N LYS A 221 -25.44 3.05 13.22
CA LYS A 221 -24.10 2.82 13.76
C LYS A 221 -24.16 1.77 14.86
N ARG A 222 -23.26 0.79 14.79
CA ARG A 222 -23.17 -0.27 15.81
C ARG A 222 -21.72 -0.64 16.11
N LYS A 223 -21.50 -1.41 17.16
CA LYS A 223 -20.22 -2.06 17.36
C LYS A 223 -20.01 -3.13 16.33
N ALA A 224 -18.77 -3.29 15.89
CA ALA A 224 -18.38 -4.35 14.96
C ALA A 224 -18.66 -5.72 15.57
N ARG A 225 -19.20 -6.61 14.75
CA ARG A 225 -19.60 -7.97 15.18
C ARG A 225 -18.44 -8.97 15.19
N GLY A 226 -17.22 -8.52 14.80
CA GLY A 226 -16.10 -9.40 14.58
C GLY A 226 -16.18 -10.12 13.23
N SER A 227 -15.41 -11.17 13.06
CA SER A 227 -15.45 -12.03 11.87
C SER A 227 -15.89 -13.45 12.23
N ILE A 228 -16.43 -14.16 11.24
CA ILE A 228 -17.03 -15.46 11.46
C ILE A 228 -16.70 -16.42 10.33
N GLU A 229 -16.34 -17.64 10.69
CA GLU A 229 -16.25 -18.79 9.79
C GLU A 229 -17.53 -19.60 9.91
N THR A 230 -18.13 -19.92 8.78
CA THR A 230 -19.38 -20.68 8.73
C THR A 230 -19.31 -21.82 7.72
N ALA A 231 -20.19 -22.79 7.91
CA ALA A 231 -20.60 -23.72 6.87
C ALA A 231 -22.10 -23.55 6.64
N HIS A 232 -22.60 -23.95 5.48
CA HIS A 232 -24.03 -23.93 5.22
C HIS A 232 -24.52 -25.14 4.41
N ILE A 233 -25.80 -25.43 4.55
CA ILE A 233 -26.57 -26.23 3.61
C ILE A 233 -27.49 -25.27 2.88
N MET A 234 -27.43 -25.23 1.56
CA MET A 234 -28.27 -24.38 0.72
C MET A 234 -29.25 -25.25 -0.07
N ILE A 235 -30.54 -24.92 0.01
CA ILE A 235 -31.57 -25.44 -0.88
C ILE A 235 -31.96 -24.31 -1.82
N ALA A 236 -31.60 -24.45 -3.09
CA ALA A 236 -31.80 -23.41 -4.08
C ALA A 236 -33.30 -23.13 -4.29
N ALA A 237 -33.67 -21.84 -4.26
CA ALA A 237 -35.03 -21.38 -4.53
C ALA A 237 -34.99 -19.92 -4.94
N ARG A 238 -35.45 -19.60 -6.14
CA ARG A 238 -35.50 -18.23 -6.67
C ARG A 238 -36.92 -17.70 -6.62
N ASP A 239 -37.09 -16.41 -6.38
CA ASP A 239 -38.38 -15.77 -6.36
C ASP A 239 -39.18 -15.92 -7.69
N THR A 240 -38.48 -16.33 -8.77
CA THR A 240 -39.08 -16.62 -10.08
C THR A 240 -39.60 -18.05 -10.24
N ASP A 241 -39.34 -18.95 -9.29
CA ASP A 241 -39.61 -20.40 -9.44
C ASP A 241 -41.07 -20.77 -9.14
N GLY A 242 -41.86 -19.78 -8.67
CA GLY A 242 -43.28 -19.96 -8.31
C GLY A 242 -43.47 -20.38 -6.85
N SER A 243 -44.74 -20.23 -6.38
CA SER A 243 -45.05 -20.45 -4.95
C SER A 243 -44.93 -21.90 -4.49
N GLU A 244 -45.26 -22.87 -5.35
CA GLU A 244 -45.19 -24.30 -5.05
C GLU A 244 -43.74 -24.77 -4.89
N ALA A 245 -42.87 -24.44 -5.85
CA ALA A 245 -41.46 -24.78 -5.79
C ALA A 245 -40.76 -24.11 -4.58
N MET A 246 -41.16 -22.89 -4.24
CA MET A 246 -40.66 -22.19 -3.06
C MET A 246 -41.06 -22.89 -1.76
N GLU A 247 -42.30 -23.37 -1.67
CA GLU A 247 -42.79 -24.10 -0.50
C GLU A 247 -42.11 -25.48 -0.37
N ASP A 248 -41.90 -26.19 -1.49
CA ASP A 248 -41.18 -27.46 -1.51
C ASP A 248 -39.74 -27.28 -1.02
N SER A 249 -39.05 -26.23 -1.47
CA SER A 249 -37.68 -25.93 -1.02
C SER A 249 -37.63 -25.57 0.47
N ARG A 250 -38.64 -24.85 0.97
CA ARG A 250 -38.80 -24.55 2.40
C ARG A 250 -39.00 -25.85 3.21
N ASN A 251 -39.92 -26.72 2.76
CA ASN A 251 -40.21 -27.98 3.43
C ASN A 251 -38.99 -28.87 3.48
N LYS A 252 -38.23 -28.98 2.37
CA LYS A 252 -36.97 -29.73 2.30
C LYS A 252 -35.92 -29.16 3.28
N ALA A 253 -35.77 -27.83 3.36
CA ALA A 253 -34.86 -27.22 4.32
C ALA A 253 -35.27 -27.51 5.78
N ASN A 254 -36.58 -27.49 6.09
CA ASN A 254 -37.09 -27.84 7.41
C ASN A 254 -36.87 -29.32 7.74
N GLU A 255 -37.07 -30.25 6.80
CA GLU A 255 -36.76 -31.67 6.98
C GLU A 255 -35.27 -31.87 7.32
N ILE A 256 -34.37 -31.21 6.61
CA ILE A 256 -32.92 -31.28 6.89
C ILE A 256 -32.62 -30.73 8.28
N TYR A 257 -33.25 -29.62 8.65
CA TYR A 257 -33.10 -29.04 9.99
C TYR A 257 -33.56 -30.02 11.08
N GLN A 258 -34.68 -30.76 10.88
CA GLN A 258 -35.10 -31.80 11.81
C GLN A 258 -34.08 -32.96 11.89
N LEU A 259 -33.53 -33.42 10.77
CA LEU A 259 -32.46 -34.41 10.76
C LEU A 259 -31.24 -33.97 11.60
N LEU A 260 -30.86 -32.71 11.52
CA LEU A 260 -29.79 -32.13 12.36
C LEU A 260 -30.15 -32.17 13.84
N ASN A 261 -31.41 -31.83 14.19
CA ASN A 261 -31.88 -31.90 15.58
C ASN A 261 -31.93 -33.33 16.11
N ASP A 262 -32.16 -34.31 15.23
CA ASP A 262 -32.13 -35.75 15.53
C ASP A 262 -30.69 -36.33 15.59
N GLY A 263 -29.67 -35.46 15.39
CA GLY A 263 -28.25 -35.83 15.56
C GLY A 263 -27.54 -36.27 14.29
N ALA A 264 -28.11 -36.03 13.11
CA ALA A 264 -27.43 -36.31 11.86
C ALA A 264 -26.19 -35.43 11.67
N ASP A 265 -25.17 -36.02 11.03
CA ASP A 265 -23.93 -35.28 10.76
C ASP A 265 -24.13 -34.19 9.72
N PHE A 266 -23.67 -32.95 10.05
CA PHE A 266 -23.86 -31.77 9.21
C PHE A 266 -23.15 -31.91 7.85
N GLU A 267 -21.93 -32.42 7.82
CA GLU A 267 -21.15 -32.52 6.59
C GLU A 267 -21.74 -33.60 5.65
N ALA A 268 -22.25 -34.71 6.21
CA ALA A 268 -22.99 -35.69 5.43
C ALA A 268 -24.27 -35.13 4.80
N LEU A 269 -24.99 -34.27 5.53
CA LEU A 269 -26.17 -33.59 4.98
C LEU A 269 -25.82 -32.52 3.94
N VAL A 270 -24.69 -31.82 4.08
CA VAL A 270 -24.16 -30.92 3.04
C VAL A 270 -23.94 -31.72 1.75
N GLU A 271 -23.18 -32.84 1.80
CA GLU A 271 -22.87 -33.64 0.63
C GLU A 271 -24.13 -34.16 -0.07
N LYS A 272 -25.12 -34.55 0.73
CA LYS A 272 -26.35 -35.18 0.22
C LYS A 272 -27.36 -34.17 -0.34
N TYR A 273 -27.46 -32.98 0.26
CA TYR A 273 -28.61 -32.10 0.03
C TYR A 273 -28.26 -30.69 -0.42
N SER A 274 -27.00 -30.21 -0.23
CA SER A 274 -26.68 -28.81 -0.55
C SER A 274 -26.58 -28.59 -2.05
N ASP A 275 -27.30 -27.57 -2.53
CA ASP A 275 -27.29 -27.12 -3.92
C ASP A 275 -26.19 -26.08 -4.20
N ASP A 276 -25.32 -25.74 -3.22
CA ASP A 276 -24.20 -24.81 -3.46
C ASP A 276 -22.95 -25.52 -3.97
N PRO A 277 -22.65 -25.44 -5.29
CA PRO A 277 -21.50 -26.14 -5.87
C PRO A 277 -20.14 -25.59 -5.40
N SER A 278 -20.12 -24.37 -4.83
CA SER A 278 -18.88 -23.73 -4.38
C SER A 278 -18.38 -24.27 -3.03
N SER A 279 -19.27 -24.77 -2.20
CA SER A 279 -18.99 -25.20 -0.83
C SER A 279 -19.30 -26.67 -0.55
N VAL A 280 -20.14 -27.35 -1.34
CA VAL A 280 -20.55 -28.75 -1.10
C VAL A 280 -19.36 -29.68 -0.92
N ASN A 281 -18.34 -29.61 -1.78
CA ASN A 281 -17.12 -30.43 -1.70
C ASN A 281 -16.14 -30.00 -0.58
N LYS A 282 -16.52 -29.00 0.23
CA LYS A 282 -15.76 -28.47 1.35
C LYS A 282 -16.54 -28.60 2.67
N GLY A 283 -17.52 -29.48 2.75
CA GLY A 283 -18.38 -29.63 3.91
C GLY A 283 -19.22 -28.36 4.18
N GLY A 284 -19.62 -27.65 3.12
CA GLY A 284 -20.40 -26.41 3.20
C GLY A 284 -19.64 -25.16 3.65
N ARG A 285 -18.31 -25.24 3.83
CA ARG A 285 -17.50 -24.13 4.36
C ARG A 285 -17.46 -22.95 3.41
N LEU A 286 -17.70 -21.78 3.97
CA LEU A 286 -17.65 -20.50 3.26
C LEU A 286 -16.39 -19.70 3.67
N PRO A 287 -15.92 -18.77 2.80
CA PRO A 287 -14.87 -17.84 3.19
C PRO A 287 -15.28 -17.01 4.42
N THR A 288 -14.33 -16.74 5.31
CA THR A 288 -14.54 -15.86 6.48
C THR A 288 -15.09 -14.51 6.06
N PHE A 289 -16.14 -14.06 6.72
CA PHE A 289 -16.76 -12.74 6.47
C PHE A 289 -16.96 -11.96 7.77
N GLY A 290 -17.34 -10.67 7.63
CA GLY A 290 -17.52 -9.74 8.74
C GLY A 290 -16.42 -8.69 8.84
N THR A 291 -16.14 -8.23 10.05
CA THR A 291 -15.23 -7.12 10.31
C THR A 291 -13.80 -7.42 9.83
N GLY A 292 -13.23 -6.50 9.06
CA GLY A 292 -11.85 -6.60 8.58
C GLY A 292 -11.65 -7.52 7.37
N THR A 293 -12.71 -8.20 6.89
CA THR A 293 -12.67 -9.06 5.70
C THR A 293 -13.14 -8.32 4.45
N THR A 294 -12.84 -8.86 3.29
CA THR A 294 -13.35 -8.38 1.99
C THR A 294 -14.60 -9.13 1.53
N THR A 295 -14.88 -10.29 2.13
CA THR A 295 -16.03 -11.12 1.81
C THR A 295 -17.31 -10.50 2.37
N ARG A 296 -18.34 -10.46 1.56
CA ARG A 296 -19.69 -9.99 1.92
C ARG A 296 -20.70 -11.09 1.66
N MET A 297 -21.60 -11.28 2.61
CA MET A 297 -22.78 -12.12 2.45
C MET A 297 -24.02 -11.23 2.37
N VAL A 298 -25.13 -11.80 1.93
CA VAL A 298 -26.41 -11.08 1.98
C VAL A 298 -26.82 -10.84 3.44
N PRO A 299 -27.48 -9.71 3.75
CA PRO A 299 -27.77 -9.31 5.12
C PRO A 299 -28.47 -10.38 5.94
N GLU A 300 -29.44 -11.08 5.36
CA GLU A 300 -30.21 -12.15 6.00
C GLU A 300 -29.32 -13.29 6.47
N PHE A 301 -28.33 -13.65 5.66
CA PHE A 301 -27.36 -14.68 6.01
C PHE A 301 -26.39 -14.21 7.10
N GLU A 302 -25.86 -13.01 6.97
CA GLU A 302 -24.96 -12.43 7.98
C GLU A 302 -25.64 -12.31 9.35
N ASP A 303 -26.88 -11.83 9.38
CA ASP A 303 -27.61 -11.60 10.63
C ASP A 303 -27.87 -12.91 11.39
N VAL A 304 -28.24 -13.97 10.67
CA VAL A 304 -28.41 -15.29 11.26
C VAL A 304 -27.10 -15.87 11.72
N ALA A 305 -26.03 -15.79 10.92
CA ALA A 305 -24.71 -16.32 11.28
C ALA A 305 -24.19 -15.68 12.58
N PHE A 306 -24.29 -14.36 12.71
CA PHE A 306 -23.84 -13.62 13.90
C PHE A 306 -24.79 -13.73 15.10
N ALA A 307 -26.02 -14.23 14.92
CA ALA A 307 -26.96 -14.50 16.01
C ALA A 307 -26.65 -15.83 16.74
N LEU A 308 -25.93 -16.76 16.09
CA LEU A 308 -25.51 -18.02 16.71
C LEU A 308 -24.53 -17.77 17.86
N LYS A 309 -24.75 -18.40 19.02
CA LYS A 309 -24.05 -18.06 20.26
C LYS A 309 -22.74 -18.82 20.45
N ASN A 310 -22.70 -20.11 20.03
CA ASN A 310 -21.57 -20.97 20.26
C ASN A 310 -21.03 -21.52 18.94
N ASP A 311 -19.73 -21.84 18.90
CA ASP A 311 -19.16 -22.57 17.79
C ASP A 311 -19.75 -23.99 17.77
N GLY A 312 -20.23 -24.42 16.61
CA GLY A 312 -20.98 -25.64 16.43
C GLY A 312 -22.49 -25.47 16.33
N ASP A 313 -23.05 -24.36 16.84
CA ASP A 313 -24.48 -24.06 16.68
C ASP A 313 -24.85 -23.91 15.21
N TYR A 314 -26.08 -24.28 14.85
CA TYR A 314 -26.66 -24.06 13.52
C TYR A 314 -28.03 -23.40 13.61
N SER A 315 -28.39 -22.67 12.56
CA SER A 315 -29.63 -21.90 12.49
C SER A 315 -30.81 -22.73 12.03
N GLU A 316 -32.03 -22.25 12.31
CA GLU A 316 -33.18 -22.61 11.50
C GLU A 316 -32.99 -22.19 10.04
N PRO A 317 -33.76 -22.77 9.08
CA PRO A 317 -33.70 -22.37 7.69
C PRO A 317 -34.00 -20.87 7.50
N VAL A 318 -33.07 -20.12 6.93
CA VAL A 318 -33.22 -18.69 6.60
C VAL A 318 -33.36 -18.51 5.10
N LYS A 319 -34.34 -17.71 4.66
CA LYS A 319 -34.53 -17.37 3.26
C LYS A 319 -33.56 -16.24 2.85
N THR A 320 -32.92 -16.40 1.70
CA THR A 320 -32.16 -15.36 1.00
C THR A 320 -32.60 -15.30 -0.46
N PRO A 321 -32.12 -14.37 -1.28
CA PRO A 321 -32.38 -14.35 -2.73
C PRO A 321 -31.90 -15.60 -3.49
N TYR A 322 -31.05 -16.43 -2.88
CA TYR A 322 -30.50 -17.66 -3.49
C TYR A 322 -31.26 -18.92 -3.10
N GLY A 323 -32.04 -18.88 -2.03
CA GLY A 323 -32.77 -20.02 -1.50
C GLY A 323 -32.84 -20.05 0.01
N PHE A 324 -33.04 -21.23 0.57
CA PHE A 324 -33.05 -21.46 2.01
C PHE A 324 -31.71 -22.00 2.48
N HIS A 325 -31.19 -21.44 3.57
CA HIS A 325 -29.89 -21.80 4.14
C HIS A 325 -30.04 -22.25 5.58
N ILE A 326 -29.36 -23.31 5.96
CA ILE A 326 -29.08 -23.67 7.35
C ILE A 326 -27.63 -23.33 7.59
N VAL A 327 -27.36 -22.36 8.46
CA VAL A 327 -26.02 -21.82 8.70
C VAL A 327 -25.45 -22.42 9.96
N LYS A 328 -24.26 -23.02 9.88
CA LYS A 328 -23.51 -23.53 11.04
C LYS A 328 -22.35 -22.58 11.34
N ARG A 329 -22.25 -22.11 12.57
CA ARG A 329 -21.10 -21.34 13.04
C ARG A 329 -19.93 -22.31 13.32
N LEU A 330 -18.79 -22.09 12.64
CA LEU A 330 -17.59 -22.90 12.87
C LEU A 330 -16.67 -22.21 13.87
N LYS A 331 -16.49 -20.89 13.72
CA LYS A 331 -15.63 -20.09 14.60
C LYS A 331 -16.04 -18.63 14.55
N TRP A 332 -16.17 -18.03 15.72
CA TRP A 332 -16.31 -16.58 15.84
C TRP A 332 -15.02 -15.94 16.38
N MET A 333 -14.65 -14.79 15.85
CA MET A 333 -13.46 -14.07 16.22
C MET A 333 -13.80 -12.60 16.48
N ASP A 334 -13.53 -12.13 17.69
CA ASP A 334 -13.70 -10.69 18.02
C ASP A 334 -12.66 -9.83 17.31
N VAL A 335 -12.89 -8.53 17.28
CA VAL A 335 -11.89 -7.57 16.85
C VAL A 335 -10.75 -7.56 17.87
N PRO A 336 -9.51 -7.86 17.49
CA PRO A 336 -8.39 -7.93 18.42
C PRO A 336 -8.15 -6.60 19.16
N ALA A 337 -7.44 -6.65 20.29
CA ALA A 337 -7.01 -5.47 21.02
C ALA A 337 -6.09 -4.57 20.15
N PHE A 338 -6.01 -3.28 20.50
CA PHE A 338 -5.25 -2.28 19.74
C PHE A 338 -3.80 -2.70 19.52
N GLU A 339 -3.17 -3.18 20.59
CA GLU A 339 -1.75 -3.58 20.62
C GLU A 339 -1.44 -4.70 19.61
N ALA A 340 -2.40 -5.62 19.43
CA ALA A 340 -2.26 -6.71 18.45
C ALA A 340 -2.50 -6.27 16.99
N MET A 341 -3.13 -5.11 16.79
CA MET A 341 -3.47 -4.58 15.47
C MET A 341 -2.61 -3.38 15.06
N GLU A 342 -1.93 -2.74 15.98
CA GLU A 342 -1.28 -1.43 15.80
C GLU A 342 -0.33 -1.43 14.61
N GLU A 343 0.58 -2.39 14.50
CA GLU A 343 1.54 -2.48 13.39
C GLU A 343 0.85 -2.68 12.04
N ASN A 344 -0.15 -3.55 11.99
CA ASN A 344 -0.92 -3.79 10.77
C ASN A 344 -1.70 -2.54 10.35
N LEU A 345 -2.36 -1.88 11.32
CA LEU A 345 -3.09 -0.64 11.07
C LEU A 345 -2.16 0.49 10.61
N ALA A 346 -1.00 0.66 11.25
CA ALA A 346 0.01 1.64 10.85
C ALA A 346 0.47 1.41 9.41
N SER A 347 0.76 0.16 9.03
CA SER A 347 1.11 -0.22 7.66
C SER A 347 -0.01 0.09 6.65
N ARG A 348 -1.26 -0.17 7.02
CA ARG A 348 -2.43 0.14 6.17
C ARG A 348 -2.66 1.64 6.05
N VAL A 349 -2.60 2.38 7.15
CA VAL A 349 -2.72 3.85 7.18
C VAL A 349 -1.66 4.49 6.30
N ALA A 350 -0.41 4.02 6.35
CA ALA A 350 0.68 4.57 5.55
C ALA A 350 0.46 4.42 4.03
N LYS A 351 -0.25 3.37 3.61
CA LYS A 351 -0.57 3.08 2.20
C LYS A 351 -1.90 3.68 1.73
N ASP A 352 -2.75 4.10 2.66
CA ASP A 352 -4.08 4.65 2.40
C ASP A 352 -4.02 6.15 2.08
N GLU A 353 -5.06 6.68 1.42
CA GLU A 353 -5.15 8.11 1.09
C GLU A 353 -5.18 9.02 2.33
N ARG A 354 -5.56 8.51 3.51
CA ARG A 354 -5.53 9.26 4.78
C ARG A 354 -4.12 9.67 5.17
N SER A 355 -3.09 8.94 4.75
CA SER A 355 -1.69 9.30 5.00
C SER A 355 -1.28 10.65 4.41
N LYS A 356 -1.99 11.12 3.39
CA LYS A 356 -1.76 12.48 2.83
C LYS A 356 -1.96 13.58 3.88
N GLN A 357 -2.77 13.32 4.91
CA GLN A 357 -2.98 14.26 6.01
C GLN A 357 -1.72 14.42 6.87
N THR A 358 -0.96 13.34 7.08
CA THR A 358 0.30 13.41 7.86
C THR A 358 1.32 14.30 7.18
N GLN A 359 1.47 14.18 5.85
CA GLN A 359 2.36 15.05 5.08
C GLN A 359 1.87 16.49 5.07
N ASN A 360 0.55 16.73 4.95
CA ASN A 360 0.01 18.09 4.96
C ASN A 360 0.20 18.75 6.33
N SER A 361 -0.08 18.00 7.42
CA SER A 361 0.18 18.45 8.78
C SER A 361 1.67 18.73 9.00
N PHE A 362 2.55 17.86 8.52
CA PHE A 362 3.98 18.02 8.63
C PHE A 362 4.48 19.28 7.89
N VAL A 363 4.01 19.52 6.66
CA VAL A 363 4.34 20.73 5.91
C VAL A 363 3.91 22.00 6.66
N LEU A 364 2.74 21.99 7.30
CA LEU A 364 2.29 23.12 8.13
C LEU A 364 3.23 23.35 9.32
N LYS A 365 3.64 22.29 10.02
CA LYS A 365 4.62 22.38 11.11
C LYS A 365 5.97 22.90 10.63
N LEU A 366 6.44 22.45 9.47
CA LEU A 366 7.69 22.94 8.87
C LEU A 366 7.58 24.43 8.49
N LYS A 367 6.45 24.86 7.92
CA LYS A 367 6.20 26.28 7.60
C LYS A 367 6.29 27.15 8.86
N GLU A 368 5.74 26.70 9.96
CA GLU A 368 5.80 27.39 11.25
C GLU A 368 7.23 27.40 11.80
N ALA A 369 7.86 26.21 11.92
CA ALA A 369 9.20 26.05 12.48
C ALA A 369 10.28 26.84 11.73
N TYR A 370 10.15 26.95 10.41
CA TYR A 370 11.14 27.65 9.56
C TYR A 370 10.75 29.08 9.16
N GLY A 371 9.70 29.63 9.76
CA GLY A 371 9.28 31.00 9.52
C GLY A 371 8.93 31.27 8.06
N PHE A 372 8.07 30.45 7.48
CA PHE A 372 7.62 30.55 6.10
C PHE A 372 7.02 31.90 5.78
N LYS A 373 7.47 32.51 4.67
CA LYS A 373 6.99 33.82 4.18
C LYS A 373 6.58 33.67 2.73
N ASP A 374 5.27 33.65 2.49
CA ASP A 374 4.70 33.61 1.14
C ASP A 374 4.91 34.95 0.39
N LYS A 375 5.34 34.84 -0.85
CA LYS A 375 5.48 35.94 -1.80
C LYS A 375 4.88 35.59 -3.16
N SER A 376 4.17 34.46 -3.27
CA SER A 376 3.71 33.90 -4.53
C SER A 376 2.69 34.75 -5.26
N LYS A 377 1.75 35.39 -4.55
CA LYS A 377 0.60 36.10 -5.14
C LYS A 377 0.95 37.02 -6.28
N LYS A 378 2.01 37.86 -6.12
CA LYS A 378 2.47 38.77 -7.17
C LYS A 378 3.37 38.09 -8.21
N ARG A 379 3.91 36.91 -7.90
CA ARG A 379 4.84 36.20 -8.79
C ARG A 379 4.12 35.26 -9.74
N LEU A 380 2.98 34.70 -9.32
CA LEU A 380 2.13 33.87 -10.16
C LEU A 380 1.53 34.66 -11.33
N ASN A 381 1.35 35.97 -11.22
CA ASN A 381 0.81 36.80 -12.31
C ASN A 381 1.60 36.62 -13.62
N TRP A 382 2.94 36.55 -13.55
CA TRP A 382 3.72 36.32 -14.75
C TRP A 382 3.37 34.98 -15.42
N PHE A 383 3.17 33.93 -14.64
CA PHE A 383 2.79 32.62 -15.16
C PHE A 383 1.38 32.63 -15.75
N TYR A 384 0.44 33.36 -15.13
CA TYR A 384 -0.93 33.51 -15.65
C TYR A 384 -0.97 34.27 -16.98
N GLU A 385 -0.08 35.22 -17.18
CA GLU A 385 -0.01 36.07 -18.38
C GLU A 385 0.77 35.40 -19.52
N ASN A 386 1.72 34.51 -19.23
CA ASN A 386 2.65 33.95 -20.20
C ASN A 386 2.51 32.43 -20.47
N LEU A 387 1.70 31.71 -19.70
CA LEU A 387 1.41 30.32 -19.97
C LEU A 387 0.03 30.17 -20.62
N ASP A 388 0.02 29.57 -21.82
CA ASP A 388 -1.18 29.21 -22.55
C ASP A 388 -1.23 27.70 -22.86
N SER A 389 -2.12 27.29 -23.74
CA SER A 389 -2.29 25.89 -24.14
C SER A 389 -1.05 25.27 -24.81
N THR A 390 -0.09 26.09 -25.28
CA THR A 390 1.17 25.59 -25.87
C THR A 390 2.09 24.99 -24.81
N PHE A 391 1.88 25.30 -23.54
CA PHE A 391 2.50 24.62 -22.39
C PHE A 391 2.40 23.10 -22.52
N PHE A 392 1.23 22.58 -22.88
CA PHE A 392 1.01 21.12 -23.02
C PHE A 392 1.68 20.52 -24.26
N GLN A 393 2.20 21.34 -25.18
CA GLN A 393 2.99 20.92 -26.34
C GLN A 393 4.49 20.85 -26.04
N GLY A 394 4.90 21.14 -24.79
CA GLY A 394 6.30 21.13 -24.38
C GLY A 394 7.09 22.36 -24.81
N LYS A 395 6.42 23.48 -25.08
CA LYS A 395 7.05 24.71 -25.55
C LYS A 395 7.46 25.67 -24.45
N PHE A 396 7.08 25.40 -23.20
CA PHE A 396 7.49 26.22 -22.05
C PHE A 396 8.96 26.00 -21.70
N ASN A 397 9.69 27.09 -21.48
CA ASN A 397 11.09 27.11 -21.09
C ASN A 397 11.29 28.02 -19.88
N ALA A 398 11.76 27.49 -18.76
CA ALA A 398 11.99 28.24 -17.52
C ALA A 398 13.05 29.36 -17.65
N ASN A 399 13.94 29.26 -18.66
CA ASN A 399 14.92 30.31 -18.94
C ASN A 399 14.30 31.62 -19.47
N GLU A 400 13.08 31.57 -20.00
CA GLU A 400 12.32 32.75 -20.47
C GLU A 400 11.78 33.60 -19.31
N ILE A 401 11.83 33.09 -18.06
CA ILE A 401 11.45 33.88 -16.88
C ILE A 401 12.45 35.02 -16.69
N PRO A 402 12.02 36.28 -16.84
CA PRO A 402 12.96 37.41 -17.02
C PRO A 402 13.73 37.75 -15.75
N LYS A 403 13.15 37.51 -14.58
CA LYS A 403 13.78 37.82 -13.29
C LYS A 403 13.52 36.69 -12.30
N ASP A 404 14.60 36.12 -11.76
CA ASP A 404 14.50 35.14 -10.70
C ASP A 404 14.14 35.80 -9.37
N LYS A 405 12.90 35.60 -8.91
CA LYS A 405 12.35 36.24 -7.71
C LYS A 405 11.85 35.19 -6.74
N PRO A 406 11.92 35.42 -5.41
CA PRO A 406 11.40 34.46 -4.45
C PRO A 406 9.88 34.35 -4.53
N MET A 407 9.40 33.11 -4.68
CA MET A 407 8.00 32.70 -4.53
C MET A 407 7.64 32.56 -3.05
N PHE A 408 8.55 32.00 -2.26
CA PHE A 408 8.50 32.00 -0.81
C PHE A 408 9.91 31.94 -0.22
N VAL A 409 9.99 32.20 1.10
CA VAL A 409 11.24 32.15 1.86
C VAL A 409 11.01 31.32 3.10
N MET A 410 11.93 30.42 3.42
CA MET A 410 11.90 29.56 4.58
C MET A 410 13.32 29.35 5.11
N ASN A 411 13.56 29.60 6.40
CA ASN A 411 14.89 29.49 7.02
C ASN A 411 16.02 30.20 6.21
N LYS A 412 15.78 31.46 5.78
CA LYS A 412 16.67 32.27 4.94
C LYS A 412 16.86 31.78 3.48
N ARG A 413 16.48 30.54 3.13
CA ARG A 413 16.48 30.04 1.75
C ARG A 413 15.33 30.68 0.97
N LYS A 414 15.65 31.13 -0.25
CA LYS A 414 14.68 31.64 -1.22
C LYS A 414 14.35 30.54 -2.21
N PHE A 415 13.07 30.23 -2.36
CA PHE A 415 12.54 29.34 -3.38
C PHE A 415 11.98 30.21 -4.49
N THR A 416 12.44 30.01 -5.72
CA THR A 416 12.37 31.06 -6.72
C THR A 416 11.43 30.74 -7.89
N THR A 417 11.13 31.79 -8.68
CA THR A 417 10.32 31.65 -9.91
C THR A 417 10.97 30.74 -10.93
N LYS A 418 12.30 30.71 -11.03
CA LYS A 418 12.98 29.77 -11.93
C LYS A 418 12.93 28.33 -11.45
N GLU A 419 13.02 28.09 -10.15
CA GLU A 419 12.84 26.74 -9.58
C GLU A 419 11.42 26.22 -9.84
N PHE A 420 10.39 27.07 -9.67
CA PHE A 420 9.01 26.72 -10.03
C PHE A 420 8.85 26.50 -11.54
N GLY A 421 9.50 27.33 -12.37
CA GLY A 421 9.52 27.14 -13.82
C GLY A 421 10.12 25.79 -14.22
N LYS A 422 11.26 25.43 -13.66
CA LYS A 422 11.88 24.11 -13.90
C LYS A 422 10.97 22.94 -13.47
N TYR A 423 10.27 23.08 -12.35
CA TYR A 423 9.27 22.11 -11.94
C TYR A 423 8.15 21.98 -13.00
N LEU A 424 7.63 23.11 -13.51
CA LEU A 424 6.60 23.12 -14.54
C LEU A 424 7.07 22.42 -15.84
N GLU A 425 8.34 22.56 -16.23
CA GLU A 425 8.90 21.86 -17.41
C GLU A 425 8.77 20.35 -17.31
N THR A 426 8.73 19.76 -16.12
CA THR A 426 8.56 18.30 -15.94
C THR A 426 7.13 17.84 -16.22
N TYR A 427 6.15 18.75 -16.20
CA TYR A 427 4.71 18.45 -16.29
C TYR A 427 4.05 18.92 -17.58
N HIS A 428 4.78 19.54 -18.49
CA HIS A 428 4.22 20.11 -19.71
C HIS A 428 3.76 19.07 -20.75
N ARG A 429 4.07 17.78 -20.58
CA ARG A 429 3.70 16.73 -21.55
C ARG A 429 2.49 15.91 -21.06
N GLY A 430 1.55 15.64 -21.96
CA GLY A 430 0.49 14.65 -21.75
C GLY A 430 -0.78 15.17 -21.06
N LEU A 431 -0.88 16.44 -20.71
CA LEU A 431 -2.13 17.05 -20.25
C LEU A 431 -2.80 17.79 -21.42
N LYS A 432 -4.10 17.58 -21.62
CA LYS A 432 -4.93 18.42 -22.49
C LYS A 432 -5.84 19.24 -21.59
N SER A 433 -5.79 20.57 -21.69
CA SER A 433 -6.74 21.43 -21.03
C SER A 433 -7.42 22.35 -22.03
N GLU A 434 -8.72 22.42 -21.96
CA GLU A 434 -9.52 23.44 -22.60
C GLU A 434 -10.00 24.40 -21.49
N GLY A 435 -9.57 25.65 -21.52
CA GLY A 435 -9.95 26.67 -20.56
C GLY A 435 -8.79 27.45 -19.97
N SER A 436 -9.05 28.20 -18.89
CA SER A 436 -8.04 29.03 -18.22
C SER A 436 -6.91 28.19 -17.62
N MET A 437 -5.67 28.63 -17.84
CA MET A 437 -4.46 28.03 -17.26
C MET A 437 -4.30 28.32 -15.76
N ASN A 438 -4.95 29.36 -15.24
CA ASN A 438 -4.74 29.81 -13.87
C ASN A 438 -4.98 28.72 -12.80
N PRO A 439 -6.10 27.97 -12.81
CA PRO A 439 -6.31 26.89 -11.84
C PRO A 439 -5.25 25.78 -11.91
N ILE A 440 -4.73 25.52 -13.12
CA ILE A 440 -3.69 24.52 -13.35
C ILE A 440 -2.37 24.99 -12.76
N ILE A 441 -2.01 26.26 -13.01
CA ILE A 441 -0.82 26.89 -12.45
C ILE A 441 -0.90 26.90 -10.91
N ASP A 442 -2.06 27.26 -10.33
CA ASP A 442 -2.27 27.25 -8.88
C ASP A 442 -2.11 25.85 -8.28
N GLN A 443 -2.64 24.83 -8.95
CA GLN A 443 -2.50 23.43 -8.51
C GLN A 443 -1.04 22.98 -8.55
N HIS A 444 -0.32 23.32 -9.64
CA HIS A 444 1.10 23.01 -9.77
C HIS A 444 1.93 23.77 -8.74
N TYR A 445 1.60 25.05 -8.49
CA TYR A 445 2.29 25.82 -7.46
C TYR A 445 2.14 25.19 -6.07
N LYS A 446 0.93 24.81 -5.66
CA LYS A 446 0.69 24.14 -4.38
C LYS A 446 1.45 22.81 -4.28
N SER A 447 1.49 22.06 -5.36
CA SER A 447 2.22 20.80 -5.41
C SER A 447 3.73 21.00 -5.32
N TRP A 448 4.26 21.98 -6.06
CA TRP A 448 5.68 22.34 -6.00
C TRP A 448 6.06 22.91 -4.63
N GLU A 449 5.26 23.81 -4.07
CA GLU A 449 5.53 24.39 -2.75
C GLU A 449 5.67 23.28 -1.69
N LYS A 450 4.71 22.35 -1.68
CA LYS A 450 4.75 21.19 -0.78
C LYS A 450 6.01 20.35 -1.00
N GLN A 451 6.32 20.01 -2.24
CA GLN A 451 7.48 19.19 -2.58
C GLN A 451 8.79 19.91 -2.22
N ALA A 452 8.92 21.19 -2.54
CA ALA A 452 10.11 21.97 -2.25
C ALA A 452 10.37 22.13 -0.74
N ILE A 453 9.32 22.20 0.08
CA ILE A 453 9.43 22.21 1.54
C ILE A 453 9.91 20.85 2.06
N LEU A 454 9.36 19.74 1.54
CA LEU A 454 9.77 18.39 1.92
C LEU A 454 11.19 18.07 1.47
N ASP A 455 11.57 18.46 0.25
CA ASP A 455 12.94 18.29 -0.27
C ASP A 455 13.97 19.09 0.56
N TYR A 456 13.56 20.29 1.02
CA TYR A 456 14.39 21.06 1.92
C TYR A 456 14.58 20.37 3.27
N GLU A 457 13.52 19.84 3.86
CA GLU A 457 13.61 19.07 5.10
C GLU A 457 14.45 17.81 4.90
N GLU A 458 14.24 17.07 3.80
CA GLU A 458 15.05 15.89 3.45
C GLU A 458 16.53 16.23 3.45
N SER A 459 16.92 17.34 2.84
CA SER A 459 18.32 17.79 2.77
C SER A 459 18.94 18.08 4.15
N MET A 460 18.11 18.31 5.18
CA MET A 460 18.55 18.60 6.54
C MET A 460 18.59 17.35 7.44
N LEU A 461 18.01 16.21 7.01
CA LEU A 461 17.84 15.02 7.84
C LEU A 461 19.17 14.46 8.34
N ALA A 462 20.17 14.37 7.49
CA ALA A 462 21.49 13.86 7.88
C ALA A 462 22.16 14.70 8.98
N GLY A 463 21.89 16.01 9.00
CA GLY A 463 22.36 16.92 10.07
C GLY A 463 21.54 16.84 11.34
N LYS A 464 20.26 16.48 11.26
CA LYS A 464 19.34 16.40 12.40
C LYS A 464 19.33 15.04 13.09
N TYR A 465 19.52 13.97 12.31
CA TYR A 465 19.36 12.60 12.77
C TYR A 465 20.61 11.78 12.49
N PRO A 466 21.49 11.56 13.49
CA PRO A 466 22.70 10.76 13.32
C PRO A 466 22.45 9.35 12.77
N ALA A 467 21.34 8.72 13.17
CA ALA A 467 20.95 7.40 12.67
C ALA A 467 20.63 7.42 11.16
N PHE A 468 19.97 8.48 10.68
CA PHE A 468 19.72 8.65 9.24
C PHE A 468 21.02 8.88 8.47
N LYS A 469 21.92 9.73 9.00
CA LYS A 469 23.25 9.95 8.40
C LYS A 469 24.00 8.63 8.25
N ALA A 470 24.08 7.85 9.34
CA ALA A 470 24.78 6.56 9.32
C ALA A 470 24.22 5.60 8.29
N LEU A 471 22.89 5.54 8.18
CA LEU A 471 22.20 4.69 7.21
C LEU A 471 22.53 5.10 5.77
N ILE A 472 22.52 6.40 5.45
CA ILE A 472 22.88 6.90 4.12
C ILE A 472 24.36 6.61 3.81
N THR A 473 25.25 6.80 4.80
CA THR A 473 26.68 6.48 4.63
C THR A 473 26.88 4.98 4.35
N GLU A 474 26.15 4.12 5.04
CA GLU A 474 26.21 2.67 4.80
C GLU A 474 25.77 2.29 3.38
N TYR A 475 24.67 2.88 2.88
CA TYR A 475 24.21 2.65 1.51
C TYR A 475 25.21 3.19 0.47
N HIS A 476 25.77 4.37 0.72
CA HIS A 476 26.82 4.95 -0.11
C HIS A 476 28.02 4.00 -0.21
N ASP A 477 28.57 3.61 0.93
CA ASP A 477 29.74 2.74 1.02
C ASP A 477 29.45 1.36 0.38
N GLY A 478 28.24 0.82 0.59
CA GLY A 478 27.81 -0.44 0.00
C GLY A 478 27.73 -0.41 -1.52
N ILE A 479 27.21 0.67 -2.10
CA ILE A 479 27.16 0.87 -3.56
C ILE A 479 28.58 0.95 -4.13
N LEU A 480 29.45 1.75 -3.52
CA LEU A 480 30.82 1.92 -3.97
C LEU A 480 31.62 0.61 -3.87
N LEU A 481 31.49 -0.10 -2.74
CA LEU A 481 32.11 -1.41 -2.56
C LEU A 481 31.68 -2.39 -3.65
N TYR A 482 30.37 -2.45 -3.93
CA TYR A 482 29.85 -3.37 -4.94
C TYR A 482 30.42 -3.06 -6.33
N GLU A 483 30.41 -1.81 -6.75
CA GLU A 483 30.88 -1.42 -8.10
C GLU A 483 32.40 -1.63 -8.26
N VAL A 484 33.21 -1.23 -7.29
CA VAL A 484 34.67 -1.45 -7.37
C VAL A 484 35.01 -2.94 -7.37
N MET A 485 34.34 -3.76 -6.56
CA MET A 485 34.54 -5.21 -6.55
C MET A 485 34.03 -5.86 -7.84
N SER A 486 32.92 -5.38 -8.40
CA SER A 486 32.39 -5.85 -9.67
C SER A 486 33.42 -5.61 -10.80
N ASP A 487 33.93 -4.39 -10.91
CA ASP A 487 34.79 -4.00 -12.00
C ASP A 487 36.22 -4.57 -11.87
N LEU A 488 36.84 -4.40 -10.70
CA LEU A 488 38.24 -4.73 -10.52
C LEU A 488 38.51 -6.19 -10.15
N VAL A 489 37.50 -6.91 -9.64
CA VAL A 489 37.67 -8.30 -9.19
C VAL A 489 36.79 -9.24 -10.01
N TRP A 490 35.48 -9.15 -9.91
CA TRP A 490 34.57 -10.18 -10.45
C TRP A 490 34.54 -10.18 -11.98
N ASN A 491 34.31 -9.02 -12.59
CA ASN A 491 34.24 -8.89 -14.05
C ASN A 491 35.63 -9.12 -14.68
N LYS A 492 36.70 -8.70 -14.00
CA LYS A 492 38.07 -8.96 -14.45
C LYS A 492 38.36 -10.45 -14.43
N ALA A 493 38.04 -11.14 -13.32
CA ALA A 493 38.21 -12.58 -13.22
C ALA A 493 37.41 -13.36 -14.26
N MET A 494 36.16 -12.95 -14.54
CA MET A 494 35.33 -13.59 -15.57
C MET A 494 35.84 -13.37 -17.01
N LYS A 495 36.50 -12.24 -17.28
CA LYS A 495 37.02 -11.88 -18.62
C LYS A 495 38.42 -12.40 -18.87
N ASP A 496 39.16 -12.74 -17.83
CA ASP A 496 40.54 -13.26 -17.95
C ASP A 496 40.54 -14.74 -18.36
N THR A 497 40.28 -14.96 -19.64
CA THR A 497 40.24 -16.32 -20.22
C THR A 497 41.60 -17.05 -20.14
N VAL A 498 42.70 -16.32 -20.11
CA VAL A 498 44.07 -16.90 -19.99
C VAL A 498 44.28 -17.35 -18.54
N GLY A 499 44.10 -16.46 -17.57
CA GLY A 499 44.25 -16.80 -16.17
C GLY A 499 43.29 -17.90 -15.70
N LEU A 500 42.04 -17.91 -16.20
CA LEU A 500 41.06 -18.98 -15.94
C LEU A 500 41.54 -20.34 -16.46
N LYS A 501 42.13 -20.40 -17.67
CA LYS A 501 42.71 -21.62 -18.22
C LYS A 501 43.91 -22.11 -17.42
N GLU A 502 44.82 -21.23 -17.03
CA GLU A 502 45.98 -21.53 -16.21
C GLU A 502 45.57 -22.03 -14.82
N PHE A 503 44.63 -21.32 -14.17
CA PHE A 503 44.08 -21.71 -12.88
C PHE A 503 43.38 -23.09 -12.93
N HIS A 504 42.55 -23.33 -13.95
CA HIS A 504 41.92 -24.64 -14.15
C HIS A 504 42.97 -25.73 -14.40
N SER A 505 43.96 -25.47 -15.26
CA SER A 505 44.97 -26.44 -15.60
C SER A 505 45.81 -26.87 -14.38
N SER A 506 46.15 -25.92 -13.49
CA SER A 506 46.89 -26.18 -12.26
C SER A 506 46.08 -26.91 -11.18
N ARG A 507 44.75 -26.91 -11.28
CA ARG A 507 43.84 -27.48 -10.29
C ARG A 507 42.82 -28.44 -10.92
N LYS A 508 43.11 -29.02 -12.08
CA LYS A 508 42.23 -29.88 -12.86
C LYS A 508 41.65 -31.04 -12.02
N SER A 509 42.46 -31.59 -11.10
CA SER A 509 42.01 -32.65 -10.18
C SER A 509 40.85 -32.27 -9.27
N ASN A 510 40.68 -30.97 -8.97
CA ASN A 510 39.59 -30.48 -8.11
C ASN A 510 38.25 -30.35 -8.86
N TYR A 511 38.31 -30.46 -10.20
CA TYR A 511 37.12 -30.28 -11.08
C TYR A 511 36.79 -31.56 -11.85
N ILE A 512 37.20 -32.72 -11.36
CA ILE A 512 36.89 -34.01 -11.94
C ILE A 512 35.50 -34.43 -11.45
N TRP A 513 34.62 -34.63 -12.37
CA TRP A 513 33.33 -35.22 -12.07
C TRP A 513 33.47 -36.73 -11.86
N GLY A 514 32.71 -37.28 -10.94
CA GLY A 514 32.60 -38.74 -10.83
C GLY A 514 32.03 -39.38 -12.10
N THR A 515 32.00 -40.68 -12.14
CA THR A 515 31.42 -41.46 -13.26
C THR A 515 30.05 -40.91 -13.67
N ARG A 516 29.92 -40.58 -14.95
CA ARG A 516 28.67 -40.09 -15.55
C ARG A 516 28.32 -40.95 -16.73
N TYR A 517 27.05 -41.02 -17.00
CA TYR A 517 26.50 -41.62 -18.20
C TYR A 517 26.13 -40.48 -19.18
N ASP A 518 26.57 -40.62 -20.42
CA ASP A 518 26.04 -39.87 -21.54
C ASP A 518 24.83 -40.68 -22.07
N SER A 519 23.65 -40.11 -21.99
CA SER A 519 22.42 -40.87 -22.28
C SER A 519 21.37 -39.93 -22.88
N ASP A 520 20.72 -40.45 -23.87
CA ASP A 520 19.49 -39.85 -24.41
C ASP A 520 18.28 -40.40 -23.62
N VAL A 521 17.40 -39.48 -23.19
CA VAL A 521 16.17 -39.82 -22.49
C VAL A 521 15.00 -39.54 -23.42
N PHE A 522 14.25 -40.62 -23.72
CA PHE A 522 13.02 -40.54 -24.50
C PHE A 522 11.81 -40.62 -23.59
N GLU A 523 11.03 -39.55 -23.52
CA GLU A 523 9.76 -39.52 -22.82
C GLU A 523 8.65 -40.00 -23.75
N CYS A 524 7.95 -41.10 -23.39
CA CYS A 524 6.93 -41.71 -24.20
C CYS A 524 5.56 -41.63 -23.50
N TYR A 525 4.50 -41.41 -24.25
CA TYR A 525 3.12 -41.29 -23.75
C TYR A 525 2.48 -42.61 -23.28
N SER A 526 3.06 -43.77 -23.65
CA SER A 526 2.62 -45.06 -23.15
C SER A 526 3.78 -46.06 -23.03
N LYS A 527 3.55 -47.16 -22.30
CA LYS A 527 4.50 -48.26 -22.12
C LYS A 527 4.79 -48.99 -23.45
N GLU A 528 3.79 -49.06 -24.32
CA GLU A 528 3.90 -49.66 -25.65
C GLU A 528 4.80 -48.81 -26.54
N ALA A 529 4.58 -47.51 -26.57
CA ALA A 529 5.42 -46.56 -27.32
C ALA A 529 6.89 -46.60 -26.84
N ALA A 530 7.10 -46.69 -25.53
CA ALA A 530 8.46 -46.79 -24.97
C ALA A 530 9.16 -48.09 -25.43
N ARG A 531 8.41 -49.18 -25.57
CA ARG A 531 8.91 -50.47 -26.04
C ARG A 531 9.26 -50.43 -27.56
N GLU A 532 8.47 -49.73 -28.35
CA GLU A 532 8.74 -49.54 -29.78
C GLU A 532 10.00 -48.69 -29.97
N VAL A 533 10.16 -47.57 -29.26
CA VAL A 533 11.37 -46.75 -29.26
C VAL A 533 12.61 -47.56 -28.86
N TYR A 534 12.51 -48.36 -27.79
CA TYR A 534 13.59 -49.23 -27.34
C TYR A 534 14.01 -50.23 -28.41
N ASN A 535 13.03 -50.87 -29.09
CA ASN A 535 13.28 -51.84 -30.16
C ASN A 535 13.90 -51.16 -31.39
N LEU A 536 13.45 -49.96 -31.78
CA LEU A 536 14.02 -49.20 -32.89
C LEU A 536 15.48 -48.85 -32.62
N LEU A 537 15.79 -48.33 -31.45
CA LEU A 537 17.17 -47.96 -31.08
C LEU A 537 18.11 -49.17 -31.00
N ASN A 538 17.62 -50.34 -30.65
CA ASN A 538 18.42 -51.56 -30.65
C ASN A 538 18.49 -52.25 -32.02
N SER A 539 17.60 -51.94 -32.95
CA SER A 539 17.64 -52.45 -34.32
C SER A 539 18.60 -51.72 -35.26
N GLU A 540 18.88 -50.45 -34.99
CA GLU A 540 19.90 -49.67 -35.72
C GLU A 540 21.32 -49.89 -35.22
N ALA A 541 21.52 -50.58 -34.13
CA ALA A 541 22.82 -50.93 -33.56
C ALA A 541 23.37 -52.29 -34.02
N ALA A 542 22.74 -52.92 -35.05
CA ALA A 542 23.14 -54.17 -35.62
C ALA A 542 23.74 -54.00 -37.02
#